data_3c427929af5d86cf6ca44d1d76393d59
#
_entry.id   3c427929af5d86cf6ca44d1d76393d59
#
_cell.length_a   1.000
_cell.length_b   1.000
_cell.length_c   1.000
_cell.angle_alpha   90.00
_cell.angle_beta   90.00
_cell.angle_gamma   90.00
#
_symmetry.space_group_name_H-M   'P 1'
#
loop_
_entity.id
_entity.type
_entity.pdbx_description
1 polymer ?
#
loop_
_entity_poly.entity_id
_entity_poly.type
_entity_poly.pdbx_seq_one_letter_code
_entity_poly.pdbx_strand_id
1 'polypeptide(L)'
;FITPSQLQLQFGAGNPEDTTEDVIPNSMNVGLGLPFQQDKLTTAFSPTNFIFTNTYGVSPTNTTLTVRYYTGGGVQSNVLSNTVTDLNTSNITFNKGGLESTLANYIFDSTAANNIIAASGGQDGDTIEEIRQNSISQFATQMRNVTADDYLVRALSMPPKYGVISKALTQKPNANDPNTTLDLYVLSSDLNNNLTNTSFALKSNLRNYINQYRMIGDTINIKDAFI
;
A
#
# COMPACT_ATOMS: atom_id res chain seq x y z
N PHE A 1 5.16 15.38 -0.31
CA PHE A 1 5.78 14.82 0.90
C PHE A 1 4.75 14.04 1.68
N ILE A 2 5.11 12.86 2.13
CA ILE A 2 4.31 12.03 3.04
C ILE A 2 5.01 12.10 4.40
N THR A 3 4.34 12.71 5.36
CA THR A 3 4.72 12.58 6.77
C THR A 3 3.83 11.51 7.41
N PRO A 4 4.20 10.90 8.54
CA PRO A 4 3.41 9.85 9.18
C PRO A 4 1.94 10.20 9.46
N SER A 5 1.61 11.50 9.47
CA SER A 5 0.26 11.97 9.78
C SER A 5 -0.41 12.83 8.72
N GLN A 6 0.29 13.22 7.66
CA GLN A 6 -0.25 14.18 6.67
C GLN A 6 0.28 13.90 5.27
N LEU A 7 -0.62 13.94 4.29
CA LEU A 7 -0.30 14.02 2.87
C LEU A 7 -0.27 15.49 2.46
N GLN A 8 0.87 15.95 1.95
CA GLN A 8 1.03 17.32 1.46
C GLN A 8 1.21 17.33 -0.05
N LEU A 9 0.44 18.19 -0.72
CA LEU A 9 0.61 18.48 -2.13
C LEU A 9 1.46 19.75 -2.26
N GLN A 10 2.63 19.59 -2.87
CA GLN A 10 3.53 20.72 -3.13
C GLN A 10 3.46 21.08 -4.61
N PHE A 11 3.20 22.35 -4.89
CA PHE A 11 3.24 22.90 -6.23
C PHE A 11 4.55 23.65 -6.44
N GLY A 12 5.02 23.70 -7.68
CA GLY A 12 6.21 24.45 -8.03
C GLY A 12 5.95 25.96 -8.02
N ALA A 13 7.02 26.74 -7.88
CA ALA A 13 7.01 28.19 -7.95
C ALA A 13 7.52 28.71 -9.30
N GLY A 14 7.42 27.90 -10.36
CA GLY A 14 7.95 28.23 -11.68
C GLY A 14 7.19 29.35 -12.39
N ASN A 15 7.86 29.99 -13.34
CA ASN A 15 7.28 31.01 -14.22
C ASN A 15 6.80 30.32 -15.52
N PRO A 16 5.55 30.56 -15.97
CA PRO A 16 5.04 29.97 -17.21
C PRO A 16 5.77 30.47 -18.48
N GLU A 17 6.54 31.55 -18.38
CA GLU A 17 7.29 32.10 -19.51
C GLU A 17 8.65 31.43 -19.73
N ASP A 18 9.17 30.69 -18.73
CA ASP A 18 10.48 30.03 -18.80
C ASP A 18 10.33 28.53 -19.16
N THR A 19 9.83 28.26 -20.35
CA THR A 19 9.52 26.87 -20.78
C THR A 19 10.71 26.08 -21.32
N THR A 20 11.89 26.64 -21.39
CA THR A 20 13.04 26.08 -22.13
C THR A 20 14.29 25.81 -21.30
N GLU A 21 14.27 26.02 -19.99
CA GLU A 21 15.43 25.69 -19.18
C GLU A 21 15.52 24.18 -18.89
N ASP A 22 16.64 23.59 -19.20
CA ASP A 22 16.98 22.24 -18.74
C ASP A 22 17.10 22.21 -17.21
N VAL A 23 16.50 21.23 -16.57
CA VAL A 23 16.60 21.01 -15.13
C VAL A 23 17.99 20.46 -14.82
N ILE A 24 18.97 21.33 -14.67
CA ILE A 24 20.33 20.95 -14.32
C ILE A 24 20.55 21.20 -12.82
N PRO A 25 20.86 20.15 -12.02
CA PRO A 25 21.19 20.32 -10.62
C PRO A 25 22.44 21.19 -10.47
N ASN A 26 22.33 22.33 -9.78
CA ASN A 26 23.48 23.17 -9.50
C ASN A 26 24.20 22.67 -8.23
N SER A 27 25.36 22.07 -8.40
CA SER A 27 26.17 21.52 -7.31
C SER A 27 26.61 22.58 -6.28
N MET A 28 26.68 23.86 -6.66
CA MET A 28 27.01 24.93 -5.73
C MET A 28 25.89 25.19 -4.70
N ASN A 29 24.65 24.87 -5.04
CA ASN A 29 23.51 25.06 -4.16
C ASN A 29 23.31 23.90 -3.17
N VAL A 30 24.04 22.82 -3.31
CA VAL A 30 23.92 21.61 -2.46
C VAL A 30 24.09 21.92 -0.97
N GLY A 31 24.86 22.92 -0.62
CA GLY A 31 25.11 23.27 0.78
C GLY A 31 24.17 24.30 1.38
N LEU A 32 23.29 24.94 0.59
CA LEU A 32 22.45 26.05 1.07
C LEU A 32 21.36 25.62 2.06
N GLY A 33 20.89 24.38 1.95
CA GLY A 33 19.88 23.84 2.86
C GLY A 33 20.42 23.11 4.09
N LEU A 34 21.75 22.99 4.23
CA LEU A 34 22.35 22.30 5.37
C LEU A 34 22.52 23.27 6.56
N PRO A 35 22.20 22.84 7.79
CA PRO A 35 22.48 23.61 8.99
C PRO A 35 23.97 23.94 9.11
N PHE A 36 24.26 25.10 9.66
CA PHE A 36 25.63 25.51 9.95
C PHE A 36 26.31 24.49 10.86
N GLN A 37 27.42 23.91 10.46
CA GLN A 37 28.18 22.86 11.14
C GLN A 37 27.90 21.40 10.72
N GLN A 38 27.04 21.12 9.76
CA GLN A 38 26.94 19.76 9.22
C GLN A 38 27.93 19.51 8.09
N ASP A 39 28.59 18.37 8.14
CA ASP A 39 29.52 17.95 7.09
C ASP A 39 28.73 17.51 5.84
N LYS A 40 29.03 18.14 4.71
CA LYS A 40 28.39 17.84 3.42
C LYS A 40 28.64 16.42 2.93
N LEU A 41 29.70 15.78 3.38
CA LEU A 41 30.05 14.42 2.97
C LEU A 41 29.32 13.34 3.76
N THR A 42 28.90 13.66 4.99
CA THR A 42 28.24 12.69 5.87
C THR A 42 26.74 12.90 5.99
N THR A 43 26.24 14.06 5.59
CA THR A 43 24.81 14.37 5.67
C THR A 43 24.10 13.94 4.40
N ALA A 44 23.12 13.04 4.53
CA ALA A 44 22.22 12.72 3.42
C ALA A 44 21.30 13.92 3.12
N PHE A 45 21.28 14.36 1.88
CA PHE A 45 20.38 15.40 1.41
C PHE A 45 19.57 14.91 0.21
N SER A 46 18.36 15.44 0.09
CA SER A 46 17.51 15.13 -1.05
C SER A 46 17.99 15.87 -2.29
N PRO A 47 18.12 15.23 -3.44
CA PRO A 47 18.42 15.90 -4.70
C PRO A 47 17.45 17.04 -5.03
N THR A 48 16.22 16.96 -4.57
CA THR A 48 15.22 18.02 -4.76
C THR A 48 15.56 19.32 -4.06
N ASN A 49 16.42 19.29 -3.05
CA ASN A 49 16.81 20.50 -2.30
C ASN A 49 17.79 21.42 -3.06
N PHE A 50 18.44 20.93 -4.11
CA PHE A 50 19.39 21.71 -4.91
C PHE A 50 19.00 21.87 -6.39
N ILE A 51 17.81 21.43 -6.75
CA ILE A 51 17.23 21.74 -8.06
C ILE A 51 16.48 23.07 -7.93
N PHE A 52 17.16 24.15 -8.24
CA PHE A 52 16.54 25.48 -8.35
C PHE A 52 16.35 25.79 -9.83
N THR A 53 15.13 25.68 -10.30
CA THR A 53 14.79 26.01 -11.67
C THR A 53 13.46 26.74 -11.70
N ASN A 54 13.34 27.69 -12.61
CA ASN A 54 12.09 28.41 -12.85
C ASN A 54 11.02 27.51 -13.49
N THR A 55 11.44 26.35 -14.01
CA THR A 55 10.58 25.36 -14.66
C THR A 55 9.99 24.30 -13.72
N TYR A 56 10.13 24.47 -12.41
CA TYR A 56 9.69 23.52 -11.38
C TYR A 56 8.15 23.36 -11.29
N GLY A 57 7.46 23.61 -12.36
CA GLY A 57 6.01 23.61 -12.45
C GLY A 57 5.41 24.95 -11.96
N VAL A 58 4.23 25.22 -12.43
CA VAL A 58 3.50 26.45 -12.12
C VAL A 58 2.48 26.18 -11.01
N SER A 59 2.38 27.08 -10.05
CA SER A 59 1.30 27.02 -9.06
C SER A 59 -0.05 27.28 -9.73
N PRO A 60 -1.06 26.43 -9.51
CA PRO A 60 -2.38 26.63 -10.09
C PRO A 60 -3.02 27.93 -9.53
N THR A 61 -3.43 28.82 -10.42
CA THR A 61 -4.10 30.08 -10.10
C THR A 61 -5.47 30.10 -10.76
N ASN A 62 -6.48 30.61 -10.06
CA ASN A 62 -7.88 30.71 -10.55
C ASN A 62 -8.44 29.40 -11.13
N THR A 63 -8.04 28.28 -10.56
CA THR A 63 -8.37 26.94 -11.02
C THR A 63 -8.93 26.12 -9.86
N THR A 64 -9.96 25.32 -10.13
CA THR A 64 -10.45 24.32 -9.17
C THR A 64 -9.72 23.01 -9.37
N LEU A 65 -9.05 22.53 -8.34
CA LEU A 65 -8.37 21.24 -8.35
C LEU A 65 -9.24 20.17 -7.66
N THR A 66 -9.44 19.06 -8.35
CA THR A 66 -10.09 17.88 -7.75
C THR A 66 -9.04 16.87 -7.36
N VAL A 67 -8.89 16.64 -6.06
CA VAL A 67 -7.94 15.66 -5.53
C VAL A 67 -8.71 14.41 -5.11
N ARG A 68 -8.34 13.27 -5.67
CA ARG A 68 -8.83 11.95 -5.23
C ARG A 68 -7.75 11.31 -4.37
N TYR A 69 -8.11 10.90 -3.18
CA TYR A 69 -7.20 10.26 -2.26
C TYR A 69 -7.88 9.10 -1.54
N TYR A 70 -7.09 8.18 -1.04
CA TYR A 70 -7.56 7.06 -0.23
C TYR A 70 -7.18 7.30 1.22
N THR A 71 -8.08 6.95 2.12
CA THR A 71 -7.85 6.98 3.57
C THR A 71 -8.04 5.58 4.14
N GLY A 72 -7.44 5.33 5.27
CA GLY A 72 -7.49 4.03 5.93
C GLY A 72 -6.21 3.21 5.69
N GLY A 73 -6.26 1.93 6.01
CA GLY A 73 -5.13 0.99 5.85
C GLY A 73 -4.20 0.89 7.06
N GLY A 74 -4.31 1.78 8.05
CA GLY A 74 -3.59 1.65 9.32
C GLY A 74 -4.19 0.58 10.25
N VAL A 75 -3.55 0.34 11.39
CA VAL A 75 -3.99 -0.63 12.42
C VAL A 75 -5.45 -0.38 12.84
N GLN A 76 -5.88 0.88 12.88
CA GLN A 76 -7.25 1.27 13.22
C GLN A 76 -8.30 0.78 12.21
N SER A 77 -7.90 0.36 11.03
CA SER A 77 -8.78 -0.25 10.02
C SER A 77 -9.08 -1.71 10.30
N ASN A 78 -8.42 -2.34 11.25
CA ASN A 78 -8.68 -3.71 11.72
C ASN A 78 -9.86 -3.71 12.70
N VAL A 79 -11.07 -3.46 12.20
CA VAL A 79 -12.27 -3.41 13.02
C VAL A 79 -12.61 -4.78 13.62
N LEU A 80 -13.13 -4.77 14.83
CA LEU A 80 -13.55 -6.00 15.53
C LEU A 80 -14.77 -6.65 14.87
N SER A 81 -15.00 -7.93 15.15
CA SER A 81 -16.22 -8.61 14.72
C SER A 81 -17.48 -7.95 15.30
N ASN A 82 -18.55 -7.96 14.55
CA ASN A 82 -19.86 -7.38 14.89
C ASN A 82 -19.85 -5.86 15.20
N THR A 83 -18.89 -5.12 14.65
CA THR A 83 -18.82 -3.65 14.82
C THR A 83 -19.27 -2.87 13.59
N VAL A 84 -19.31 -3.48 12.42
CA VAL A 84 -19.78 -2.84 11.19
C VAL A 84 -21.25 -3.19 10.99
N THR A 85 -22.11 -2.43 11.67
CA THR A 85 -23.58 -2.65 11.70
C THR A 85 -24.37 -1.53 11.06
N ASP A 86 -23.76 -0.33 10.93
CA ASP A 86 -24.45 0.83 10.41
C ASP A 86 -24.51 0.80 8.87
N LEU A 87 -25.73 0.92 8.34
CA LEU A 87 -25.98 1.00 6.92
C LEU A 87 -26.27 2.43 6.50
N ASN A 88 -25.51 2.94 5.52
CA ASN A 88 -25.90 4.18 4.87
C ASN A 88 -27.04 3.89 3.87
N THR A 89 -28.25 4.05 4.33
CA THR A 89 -29.48 3.75 3.59
C THR A 89 -29.61 4.54 2.29
N SER A 90 -28.97 5.70 2.18
CA SER A 90 -28.97 6.52 0.96
C SER A 90 -28.27 5.84 -0.22
N ASN A 91 -27.37 4.89 0.05
CA ASN A 91 -26.60 4.19 -0.97
C ASN A 91 -27.16 2.79 -1.32
N ILE A 92 -28.26 2.39 -0.69
CA ILE A 92 -28.88 1.09 -0.97
C ILE A 92 -29.77 1.23 -2.19
N THR A 93 -29.43 0.55 -3.27
CA THR A 93 -30.23 0.50 -4.47
C THR A 93 -30.57 -0.95 -4.81
N PHE A 94 -31.82 -1.22 -5.11
CA PHE A 94 -32.28 -2.50 -5.62
C PHE A 94 -33.35 -2.31 -6.70
N ASN A 95 -33.55 -3.31 -7.52
CA ASN A 95 -34.57 -3.25 -8.58
C ASN A 95 -35.96 -3.34 -7.96
N LYS A 96 -36.70 -2.23 -8.01
CA LYS A 96 -38.08 -2.11 -7.53
C LYS A 96 -39.15 -2.49 -8.59
N GLY A 97 -38.72 -2.85 -9.77
CA GLY A 97 -39.67 -3.18 -10.86
C GLY A 97 -40.56 -4.36 -10.51
N GLY A 98 -41.87 -4.15 -10.49
CA GLY A 98 -42.86 -5.18 -10.19
C GLY A 98 -43.13 -5.43 -8.71
N LEU A 99 -42.51 -4.67 -7.79
CA LEU A 99 -42.76 -4.76 -6.35
C LEU A 99 -43.77 -3.68 -5.93
N GLU A 100 -44.70 -4.07 -5.05
CA GLU A 100 -45.51 -3.09 -4.34
C GLU A 100 -44.66 -2.22 -3.43
N SER A 101 -45.07 -0.95 -3.26
CA SER A 101 -44.30 0.01 -2.44
C SER A 101 -44.16 -0.43 -0.98
N THR A 102 -45.16 -1.08 -0.40
CA THR A 102 -45.11 -1.66 0.93
C THR A 102 -44.06 -2.76 1.05
N LEU A 103 -43.96 -3.66 0.09
CA LEU A 103 -42.97 -4.72 0.05
C LEU A 103 -41.56 -4.17 -0.18
N ALA A 104 -41.43 -3.17 -1.05
CA ALA A 104 -40.16 -2.50 -1.29
C ALA A 104 -39.62 -1.80 -0.03
N ASN A 105 -40.47 -1.15 0.74
CA ASN A 105 -40.12 -0.53 2.02
C ASN A 105 -39.75 -1.57 3.07
N TYR A 106 -40.51 -2.67 3.15
CA TYR A 106 -40.17 -3.78 4.07
C TYR A 106 -38.79 -4.40 3.80
N ILE A 107 -38.45 -4.64 2.53
CA ILE A 107 -37.13 -5.14 2.14
C ILE A 107 -36.05 -4.14 2.57
N PHE A 108 -36.29 -2.87 2.34
CA PHE A 108 -35.34 -1.83 2.70
C PHE A 108 -35.10 -1.76 4.22
N ASP A 109 -36.18 -1.77 5.01
CA ASP A 109 -36.13 -1.65 6.45
C ASP A 109 -35.59 -2.93 7.13
N SER A 110 -35.74 -4.09 6.48
CA SER A 110 -35.22 -5.37 6.97
C SER A 110 -33.76 -5.64 6.60
N THR A 111 -33.16 -4.78 5.78
CA THR A 111 -31.76 -4.95 5.37
C THR A 111 -30.85 -4.66 6.57
N ALA A 112 -30.02 -5.62 6.92
CA ALA A 112 -29.01 -5.48 7.97
C ALA A 112 -27.64 -5.92 7.45
N ALA A 113 -26.60 -5.33 7.99
CA ALA A 113 -25.22 -5.74 7.72
C ALA A 113 -24.51 -6.07 9.02
N ASN A 114 -23.62 -7.02 8.98
CA ASN A 114 -22.75 -7.35 10.10
C ASN A 114 -21.47 -8.01 9.59
N ASN A 115 -20.32 -7.66 10.18
CA ASN A 115 -19.06 -8.35 9.96
C ASN A 115 -18.87 -9.43 11.03
N ILE A 116 -19.09 -10.68 10.68
CA ILE A 116 -18.96 -11.82 11.60
C ILE A 116 -17.49 -12.02 12.00
N ILE A 117 -16.56 -11.76 11.08
CA ILE A 117 -15.13 -11.93 11.30
C ILE A 117 -14.48 -10.55 11.46
N ALA A 118 -13.57 -10.41 12.41
CA ALA A 118 -12.77 -9.21 12.56
C ALA A 118 -11.92 -8.96 11.31
N ALA A 119 -11.74 -7.69 10.94
CA ALA A 119 -10.83 -7.32 9.87
C ALA A 119 -9.37 -7.51 10.32
N SER A 120 -8.49 -7.85 9.40
CA SER A 120 -7.05 -8.02 9.63
C SER A 120 -6.24 -7.56 8.42
N GLY A 121 -4.97 -7.22 8.62
CA GLY A 121 -4.05 -6.82 7.55
C GLY A 121 -3.92 -5.30 7.37
N GLY A 122 -4.57 -4.50 8.22
CA GLY A 122 -4.25 -3.08 8.36
C GLY A 122 -2.99 -2.92 9.22
N GLN A 123 -2.05 -2.12 8.76
CA GLN A 123 -0.80 -1.82 9.46
C GLN A 123 -0.41 -0.36 9.20
N ASP A 124 0.24 0.25 10.17
CA ASP A 124 0.83 1.57 9.99
C ASP A 124 2.02 1.50 9.02
N GLY A 125 2.41 2.63 8.48
CA GLY A 125 3.51 2.68 7.50
C GLY A 125 4.82 2.13 8.08
N ASP A 126 5.66 1.60 7.19
CA ASP A 126 6.96 1.02 7.56
C ASP A 126 7.85 2.04 8.25
N THR A 127 8.63 1.58 9.20
CA THR A 127 9.70 2.36 9.82
C THR A 127 10.84 2.62 8.82
N ILE A 128 11.69 3.61 9.08
CA ILE A 128 12.84 3.92 8.22
C ILE A 128 13.77 2.72 8.06
N GLU A 129 13.94 1.91 9.10
CA GLU A 129 14.79 0.71 9.04
C GLU A 129 14.14 -0.39 8.18
N GLU A 130 12.86 -0.59 8.29
CA GLU A 130 12.11 -1.52 7.43
C GLU A 130 12.16 -1.08 5.97
N ILE A 131 11.95 0.21 5.69
CA ILE A 131 12.07 0.76 4.34
C ILE A 131 13.47 0.52 3.78
N ARG A 132 14.53 0.73 4.60
CA ARG A 132 15.92 0.50 4.19
C ARG A 132 16.17 -0.96 3.85
N GLN A 133 15.76 -1.88 4.70
CA GLN A 133 15.92 -3.33 4.49
C GLN A 133 15.12 -3.81 3.27
N ASN A 134 13.86 -3.39 3.17
CA ASN A 134 12.99 -3.74 2.06
C ASN A 134 13.53 -3.20 0.73
N SER A 135 14.09 -1.99 0.71
CA SER A 135 14.67 -1.38 -0.48
C SER A 135 15.86 -2.17 -1.03
N ILE A 136 16.78 -2.60 -0.15
CA ILE A 136 17.93 -3.42 -0.54
C ILE A 136 17.46 -4.77 -1.09
N SER A 137 16.55 -5.44 -0.38
CA SER A 137 16.02 -6.73 -0.77
C SER A 137 15.27 -6.65 -2.09
N GLN A 138 14.43 -5.62 -2.27
CA GLN A 138 13.68 -5.42 -3.51
C GLN A 138 14.58 -5.11 -4.72
N PHE A 139 15.67 -4.37 -4.51
CA PHE A 139 16.65 -4.12 -5.57
C PHE A 139 17.32 -5.42 -6.02
N ALA A 140 17.67 -6.31 -5.10
CA ALA A 140 18.26 -7.61 -5.39
C ALA A 140 17.35 -8.52 -6.24
N THR A 141 16.03 -8.46 -6.06
CA THR A 141 15.06 -9.28 -6.83
C THR A 141 14.87 -8.84 -8.28
N GLN A 142 15.34 -7.66 -8.67
CA GLN A 142 15.23 -7.12 -10.03
C GLN A 142 13.81 -7.19 -10.62
N MET A 143 12.78 -6.95 -9.80
CA MET A 143 11.37 -6.97 -10.19
C MET A 143 10.83 -8.32 -10.69
N ARG A 144 11.49 -9.41 -10.34
CA ARG A 144 11.05 -10.79 -10.65
C ARG A 144 11.37 -11.72 -9.50
N ASN A 145 10.55 -12.73 -9.30
CA ASN A 145 10.74 -13.72 -8.25
C ASN A 145 11.33 -15.00 -8.86
N VAL A 146 12.57 -15.31 -8.54
CA VAL A 146 13.30 -16.48 -9.04
C VAL A 146 13.50 -17.50 -7.93
N THR A 147 13.81 -17.03 -6.72
CA THR A 147 14.04 -17.87 -5.54
C THR A 147 12.84 -17.86 -4.61
N ALA A 148 12.78 -18.83 -3.70
CA ALA A 148 11.76 -18.85 -2.64
C ALA A 148 11.82 -17.60 -1.75
N ASP A 149 13.02 -17.11 -1.50
CA ASP A 149 13.25 -15.88 -0.71
C ASP A 149 12.74 -14.63 -1.42
N ASP A 150 12.81 -14.57 -2.77
CA ASP A 150 12.24 -13.46 -3.53
C ASP A 150 10.72 -13.38 -3.33
N TYR A 151 10.04 -14.53 -3.31
CA TYR A 151 8.59 -14.58 -3.02
C TYR A 151 8.29 -14.12 -1.59
N LEU A 152 9.13 -14.50 -0.62
CA LEU A 152 9.00 -14.06 0.77
C LEU A 152 9.15 -12.54 0.88
N VAL A 153 10.24 -11.99 0.35
CA VAL A 153 10.51 -10.54 0.37
C VAL A 153 9.37 -9.78 -0.32
N ARG A 154 8.90 -10.30 -1.44
CA ARG A 154 7.80 -9.68 -2.19
C ARG A 154 6.50 -9.70 -1.42
N ALA A 155 6.19 -10.78 -0.71
CA ALA A 155 4.99 -10.87 0.11
C ALA A 155 5.02 -9.87 1.28
N LEU A 156 6.17 -9.75 1.96
CA LEU A 156 6.37 -8.83 3.07
C LEU A 156 6.44 -7.35 2.64
N SER A 157 6.88 -7.08 1.41
CA SER A 157 6.94 -5.72 0.83
C SER A 157 5.70 -5.34 0.01
N MET A 158 4.58 -6.04 0.19
CA MET A 158 3.33 -5.71 -0.48
C MET A 158 2.86 -4.31 -0.09
N PRO A 159 2.50 -3.44 -1.06
CA PRO A 159 2.03 -2.10 -0.74
C PRO A 159 0.81 -2.10 0.17
N PRO A 160 0.76 -1.25 1.22
CA PRO A 160 -0.32 -1.22 2.23
C PRO A 160 -1.73 -1.08 1.67
N LYS A 161 -1.87 -0.49 0.48
CA LYS A 161 -3.17 -0.37 -0.21
C LYS A 161 -3.84 -1.71 -0.52
N TYR A 162 -3.09 -2.80 -0.57
CA TYR A 162 -3.60 -4.17 -0.78
C TYR A 162 -3.77 -4.94 0.53
N GLY A 163 -3.35 -4.35 1.65
CA GLY A 163 -3.21 -4.95 2.96
C GLY A 163 -1.76 -5.35 3.25
N VAL A 164 -1.45 -5.73 4.47
CA VAL A 164 -0.10 -6.05 4.92
C VAL A 164 -0.02 -7.47 5.46
N ILE A 165 1.02 -8.16 5.09
CA ILE A 165 1.40 -9.46 5.64
C ILE A 165 2.42 -9.25 6.75
N SER A 166 2.08 -9.62 7.97
CA SER A 166 2.96 -9.40 9.14
C SER A 166 4.07 -10.44 9.24
N LYS A 167 3.76 -11.69 8.89
CA LYS A 167 4.75 -12.77 8.82
C LYS A 167 4.47 -13.67 7.64
N ALA A 168 5.54 -14.16 7.02
CA ALA A 168 5.44 -15.10 5.92
C ALA A 168 6.57 -16.14 6.01
N LEU A 169 6.31 -17.32 5.47
CA LEU A 169 7.28 -18.40 5.34
C LEU A 169 7.05 -19.11 4.01
N THR A 170 8.10 -19.41 3.30
CA THR A 170 8.05 -20.19 2.06
C THR A 170 8.54 -21.62 2.33
N GLN A 171 7.83 -22.61 1.79
CA GLN A 171 8.22 -24.01 1.88
C GLN A 171 7.89 -24.74 0.58
N LYS A 172 8.80 -25.61 0.13
CA LYS A 172 8.49 -26.53 -0.95
C LYS A 172 7.68 -27.71 -0.36
N PRO A 173 6.53 -28.08 -0.96
CA PRO A 173 5.68 -29.15 -0.46
C PRO A 173 6.40 -30.49 -0.43
N ASN A 174 7.28 -30.71 -1.41
CA ASN A 174 8.08 -31.92 -1.51
C ASN A 174 9.43 -31.57 -2.13
N ALA A 175 10.53 -31.92 -1.45
CA ALA A 175 11.88 -31.63 -1.93
C ALA A 175 12.22 -32.32 -3.27
N ASN A 176 11.55 -33.42 -3.59
CA ASN A 176 11.74 -34.24 -4.79
C ASN A 176 10.70 -33.96 -5.88
N ASP A 177 9.77 -33.01 -5.67
CA ASP A 177 8.78 -32.69 -6.69
C ASP A 177 9.45 -31.87 -7.79
N PRO A 178 9.46 -32.35 -9.04
CA PRO A 178 9.99 -31.61 -10.17
C PRO A 178 9.15 -30.36 -10.49
N ASN A 179 7.94 -30.26 -9.95
CA ASN A 179 7.10 -29.09 -10.15
C ASN A 179 7.62 -27.93 -9.30
N THR A 180 7.60 -26.74 -9.91
CA THR A 180 7.97 -25.48 -9.28
C THR A 180 6.85 -24.95 -8.37
N THR A 181 6.23 -25.85 -7.58
CA THR A 181 5.19 -25.49 -6.62
C THR A 181 5.83 -25.00 -5.32
N LEU A 182 5.41 -23.84 -4.86
CA LEU A 182 5.84 -23.22 -3.62
C LEU A 182 4.64 -22.96 -2.73
N ASP A 183 4.68 -23.43 -1.50
CA ASP A 183 3.72 -23.08 -0.47
C ASP A 183 4.20 -21.82 0.27
N LEU A 184 3.37 -20.78 0.27
CA LEU A 184 3.58 -19.54 0.99
C LEU A 184 2.60 -19.48 2.16
N TYR A 185 3.13 -19.65 3.37
CA TYR A 185 2.38 -19.52 4.61
C TYR A 185 2.40 -18.08 5.08
N VAL A 186 1.25 -17.52 5.42
CA VAL A 186 1.11 -16.11 5.77
C VAL A 186 0.28 -15.90 7.03
N LEU A 187 0.64 -14.86 7.77
CA LEU A 187 -0.09 -14.33 8.93
C LEU A 187 -0.26 -12.83 8.78
N SER A 188 -1.37 -12.32 9.22
CA SER A 188 -1.66 -10.90 9.35
C SER A 188 -1.75 -10.48 10.82
N SER A 189 -1.87 -9.20 11.11
CA SER A 189 -2.12 -8.70 12.45
C SER A 189 -3.54 -8.18 12.62
N ASP A 190 -4.04 -8.31 13.85
CA ASP A 190 -5.32 -7.74 14.29
C ASP A 190 -5.16 -6.28 14.79
N LEU A 191 -6.24 -5.70 15.31
CA LEU A 191 -6.25 -4.36 15.89
C LEU A 191 -5.27 -4.20 17.07
N ASN A 192 -4.98 -5.27 17.79
CA ASN A 192 -4.08 -5.30 18.94
C ASN A 192 -2.65 -5.71 18.59
N ASN A 193 -2.32 -5.78 17.31
CA ASN A 193 -1.02 -6.25 16.80
C ASN A 193 -0.72 -7.74 17.08
N ASN A 194 -1.72 -8.54 17.43
CA ASN A 194 -1.54 -9.98 17.55
C ASN A 194 -1.58 -10.63 16.17
N LEU A 195 -0.79 -11.67 16.00
CA LEU A 195 -0.78 -12.45 14.76
C LEU A 195 -2.06 -13.27 14.64
N THR A 196 -2.72 -13.16 13.49
CA THR A 196 -3.97 -13.86 13.19
C THR A 196 -3.94 -14.47 11.79
N ASN A 197 -4.88 -15.38 11.53
CA ASN A 197 -5.06 -15.94 10.21
C ASN A 197 -5.44 -14.85 9.21
N THR A 198 -4.89 -14.99 8.02
CA THR A 198 -5.08 -14.01 6.94
C THR A 198 -6.47 -14.15 6.32
N SER A 199 -7.19 -13.04 6.15
CA SER A 199 -8.49 -13.04 5.51
C SER A 199 -8.42 -13.51 4.05
N PHE A 200 -9.52 -14.06 3.52
CA PHE A 200 -9.60 -14.47 2.11
C PHE A 200 -9.30 -13.32 1.15
N ALA A 201 -9.82 -12.12 1.45
CA ALA A 201 -9.60 -10.93 0.63
C ALA A 201 -8.11 -10.56 0.56
N LEU A 202 -7.41 -10.59 1.69
CA LEU A 202 -5.98 -10.30 1.75
C LEU A 202 -5.15 -11.37 1.00
N LYS A 203 -5.50 -12.65 1.13
CA LYS A 203 -4.85 -13.72 0.34
C LYS A 203 -5.08 -13.56 -1.15
N SER A 204 -6.26 -13.13 -1.56
CA SER A 204 -6.56 -12.84 -2.98
C SER A 204 -5.75 -11.66 -3.50
N ASN A 205 -5.65 -10.58 -2.73
CA ASN A 205 -4.82 -9.42 -3.07
C ASN A 205 -3.35 -9.80 -3.17
N LEU A 206 -2.84 -10.56 -2.22
CA LEU A 206 -1.47 -11.06 -2.23
C LEU A 206 -1.20 -11.92 -3.47
N ARG A 207 -2.11 -12.83 -3.82
CA ARG A 207 -2.00 -13.64 -5.04
C ARG A 207 -1.91 -12.78 -6.29
N ASN A 208 -2.79 -11.79 -6.43
CA ASN A 208 -2.79 -10.89 -7.57
C ASN A 208 -1.51 -10.05 -7.63
N TYR A 209 -1.00 -9.63 -6.50
CA TYR A 209 0.25 -8.88 -6.41
C TYR A 209 1.46 -9.74 -6.80
N ILE A 210 1.60 -10.94 -6.23
CA ILE A 210 2.72 -11.85 -6.52
C ILE A 210 2.71 -12.30 -7.99
N ASN A 211 1.53 -12.53 -8.58
CA ASN A 211 1.40 -12.95 -9.97
C ASN A 211 2.02 -11.98 -10.97
N GLN A 212 2.19 -10.70 -10.61
CA GLN A 212 2.85 -9.70 -11.48
C GLN A 212 4.37 -9.93 -11.60
N TYR A 213 4.95 -10.64 -10.65
CA TYR A 213 6.41 -10.86 -10.54
C TYR A 213 6.80 -12.33 -10.64
N ARG A 214 5.83 -13.21 -10.77
CA ARG A 214 6.02 -14.67 -10.80
C ARG A 214 6.68 -15.10 -12.10
N MET A 215 7.59 -16.08 -12.02
CA MET A 215 8.13 -16.76 -13.21
C MET A 215 7.07 -17.61 -13.89
N ILE A 216 7.17 -17.74 -15.21
CA ILE A 216 6.32 -18.65 -16.00
C ILE A 216 6.65 -20.08 -15.57
N GLY A 217 5.65 -20.82 -15.18
CA GLY A 217 5.81 -22.21 -14.71
C GLY A 217 5.76 -22.39 -13.20
N ASP A 218 6.04 -21.36 -12.40
CA ASP A 218 5.91 -21.46 -10.93
C ASP A 218 4.46 -21.50 -10.52
N THR A 219 4.13 -22.34 -9.56
CA THR A 219 2.83 -22.40 -8.92
C THR A 219 2.95 -22.02 -7.45
N ILE A 220 2.13 -21.07 -6.99
CA ILE A 220 2.18 -20.60 -5.61
C ILE A 220 0.85 -20.89 -4.94
N ASN A 221 0.92 -21.62 -3.82
CA ASN A 221 -0.20 -21.86 -2.94
C ASN A 221 -0.07 -20.98 -1.71
N ILE A 222 -1.03 -20.10 -1.50
CA ILE A 222 -1.08 -19.25 -0.31
C ILE A 222 -1.92 -19.96 0.74
N LYS A 223 -1.30 -20.25 1.88
CA LYS A 223 -1.87 -21.01 3.00
C LYS A 223 -1.83 -20.19 4.28
N ASP A 224 -2.73 -20.50 5.20
CA ASP A 224 -2.66 -19.94 6.55
C ASP A 224 -1.53 -20.63 7.32
N ALA A 225 -0.76 -19.83 8.05
CA ALA A 225 0.14 -20.34 9.06
C ALA A 225 -0.61 -20.50 10.39
N PHE A 226 -0.14 -21.39 11.23
CA PHE A 226 -0.66 -21.60 12.58
C PHE A 226 0.46 -21.34 13.58
N ILE A 227 0.11 -20.72 14.70
CA ILE A 227 1.01 -20.43 15.82
C ILE A 227 0.72 -21.42 16.93
#